data_15bba781915648998938e340685adfdb
#
_entry.id   15bba781915648998938e340685adfdb
#
_cell.length_a   1.000
_cell.length_b   1.000
_cell.length_c   1.000
_cell.angle_alpha   90.00
_cell.angle_beta   90.00
_cell.angle_gamma   90.00
#
_symmetry.space_group_name_H-M   'P 1'
#
loop_
_entity.id
_entity.type
_entity.pdbx_description
1 polymer ?
#
loop_
_entity_poly.entity_id
_entity_poly.type
_entity_poly.pdbx_seq_one_letter_code
_entity_poly.pdbx_strand_id
1 'polypeptide(L)'
;MKKLSLRIRLLLLFTGISCLIWICSGLFSWFESREKIDEFFDQYQILLARQLASADWSGLSADSQKATNRIIGGIDNADEEDEAIGFAVFDRAGKMIFHDNENGKDFIFSPRTGSFVNQNVDDEEWRIVWVDSADKNYVIAVGQEMEYRTEVTLDMVEEFLTPWLCGLLILLG
;
A
#
# COMPACT_ATOMS: atom_id res chain seq x y z
N MET A 1 38.36 -34.91 -20.84
CA MET A 1 37.23 -33.96 -20.97
C MET A 1 36.48 -34.30 -22.25
N LYS A 2 35.25 -34.82 -22.17
CA LYS A 2 34.39 -35.14 -23.33
C LYS A 2 34.01 -33.83 -24.03
N LYS A 3 34.42 -33.68 -25.31
CA LYS A 3 34.04 -32.52 -26.13
C LYS A 3 32.56 -32.61 -26.42
N LEU A 4 31.76 -31.70 -25.85
CA LEU A 4 30.33 -31.54 -26.14
C LEU A 4 30.12 -31.34 -27.65
N SER A 5 29.12 -32.03 -28.23
CA SER A 5 28.83 -31.87 -29.66
C SER A 5 28.44 -30.43 -29.98
N LEU A 6 28.70 -30.00 -31.22
CA LEU A 6 28.38 -28.62 -31.64
C LEU A 6 26.92 -28.26 -31.41
N ARG A 7 25.99 -29.21 -31.58
CA ARG A 7 24.55 -29.05 -31.34
C ARG A 7 24.25 -28.74 -29.90
N ILE A 8 24.88 -29.45 -28.96
CA ILE A 8 24.68 -29.21 -27.51
C ILE A 8 25.24 -27.85 -27.11
N ARG A 9 26.38 -27.42 -27.66
CA ARG A 9 26.93 -26.09 -27.41
C ARG A 9 25.98 -24.96 -27.86
N LEU A 10 25.43 -25.11 -29.08
CA LEU A 10 24.45 -24.13 -29.62
C LEU A 10 23.17 -24.07 -28.78
N LEU A 11 22.67 -25.23 -28.37
CA LEU A 11 21.47 -25.33 -27.55
C LEU A 11 21.67 -24.69 -26.17
N LEU A 12 22.80 -24.97 -25.51
CA LEU A 12 23.14 -24.36 -24.22
C LEU A 12 23.32 -22.84 -24.34
N LEU A 13 23.92 -22.35 -25.41
CA LEU A 13 24.15 -20.93 -25.65
C LEU A 13 22.80 -20.21 -25.87
N PHE A 14 21.93 -20.80 -26.70
CA PHE A 14 20.58 -20.24 -26.94
C PHE A 14 19.74 -20.23 -25.68
N THR A 15 19.71 -21.34 -24.91
CA THR A 15 19.00 -21.42 -23.64
C THR A 15 19.55 -20.42 -22.62
N GLY A 16 20.89 -20.30 -22.54
CA GLY A 16 21.54 -19.35 -21.64
C GLY A 16 21.17 -17.89 -21.95
N ILE A 17 21.18 -17.50 -23.22
CA ILE A 17 20.74 -16.16 -23.63
C ILE A 17 19.27 -15.93 -23.37
N SER A 18 18.41 -16.92 -23.66
CA SER A 18 16.98 -16.83 -23.38
C SER A 18 16.71 -16.66 -21.89
N CYS A 19 17.34 -17.46 -21.04
CA CYS A 19 17.21 -17.33 -19.58
C CYS A 19 17.66 -15.94 -19.08
N LEU A 20 18.75 -15.42 -19.63
CA LEU A 20 19.28 -14.11 -19.25
C LEU A 20 18.30 -13.00 -19.62
N ILE A 21 17.71 -13.03 -20.82
CA ILE A 21 16.70 -12.08 -21.25
C ILE A 21 15.46 -12.16 -20.33
N TRP A 22 15.03 -13.37 -20.00
CA TRP A 22 13.89 -13.58 -19.08
C TRP A 22 14.14 -13.02 -17.69
N ILE A 23 15.32 -13.27 -17.12
CA ILE A 23 15.70 -12.74 -15.81
C ILE A 23 15.74 -11.22 -15.83
N CYS A 24 16.38 -10.61 -16.83
CA CYS A 24 16.44 -9.16 -16.95
C CYS A 24 15.06 -8.54 -17.13
N SER A 25 14.21 -9.13 -17.95
CA SER A 25 12.83 -8.67 -18.16
C SER A 25 11.99 -8.78 -16.88
N GLY A 26 12.12 -9.88 -16.15
CA GLY A 26 11.45 -10.09 -14.87
C GLY A 26 11.85 -9.07 -13.81
N LEU A 27 13.16 -8.84 -13.66
CA LEU A 27 13.67 -7.83 -12.74
C LEU A 27 13.18 -6.43 -13.09
N PHE A 28 13.23 -6.06 -14.37
CA PHE A 28 12.73 -4.75 -14.82
C PHE A 28 11.24 -4.58 -14.53
N SER A 29 10.43 -5.58 -14.86
CA SER A 29 8.99 -5.59 -14.59
C SER A 29 8.69 -5.49 -13.09
N TRP A 30 9.48 -6.17 -12.26
CA TRP A 30 9.36 -6.10 -10.80
C TRP A 30 9.54 -4.68 -10.26
N PHE A 31 10.62 -4.00 -10.67
CA PHE A 31 10.89 -2.62 -10.23
C PHE A 31 9.79 -1.64 -10.69
N GLU A 32 9.33 -1.77 -11.93
CA GLU A 32 8.28 -0.91 -12.46
C GLU A 32 6.93 -1.16 -11.79
N SER A 33 6.61 -2.41 -11.45
CA SER A 33 5.34 -2.76 -10.80
C SER A 33 5.25 -2.20 -9.39
N ARG A 34 6.34 -2.23 -8.62
CA ARG A 34 6.37 -1.66 -7.27
C ARG A 34 6.04 -0.17 -7.25
N GLU A 35 6.64 0.59 -8.14
CA GLU A 35 6.41 2.04 -8.23
C GLU A 35 4.94 2.35 -8.53
N LYS A 36 4.30 1.60 -9.42
CA LYS A 36 2.89 1.78 -9.77
C LYS A 36 1.93 1.40 -8.65
N ILE A 37 2.25 0.37 -7.89
CA ILE A 37 1.44 -0.06 -6.73
C ILE A 37 1.51 1.00 -5.63
N ASP A 38 2.70 1.51 -5.32
CA ASP A 38 2.86 2.59 -4.34
C ASP A 38 2.09 3.85 -4.75
N GLU A 39 2.14 4.23 -6.04
CA GLU A 39 1.37 5.36 -6.56
C GLU A 39 -0.14 5.13 -6.44
N PHE A 40 -0.62 3.92 -6.70
CA PHE A 40 -2.03 3.55 -6.55
C PHE A 40 -2.49 3.71 -5.10
N PHE A 41 -1.76 3.18 -4.14
CA PHE A 41 -2.08 3.32 -2.73
C PHE A 41 -2.03 4.77 -2.26
N ASP A 42 -1.05 5.55 -2.70
CA ASP A 42 -0.96 6.98 -2.39
C ASP A 42 -2.19 7.74 -2.90
N GLN A 43 -2.64 7.46 -4.12
CA GLN A 43 -3.85 8.09 -4.68
C GLN A 43 -5.11 7.69 -3.91
N TYR A 44 -5.21 6.42 -3.52
CA TYR A 44 -6.32 5.92 -2.71
C TYR A 44 -6.36 6.62 -1.35
N GLN A 45 -5.23 6.75 -0.65
CA GLN A 45 -5.15 7.49 0.61
C GLN A 45 -5.54 8.95 0.45
N ILE A 46 -5.11 9.63 -0.63
CA ILE A 46 -5.50 11.02 -0.92
C ILE A 46 -7.01 11.12 -1.12
N LEU A 47 -7.62 10.17 -1.82
CA LEU A 47 -9.07 10.14 -2.03
C LEU A 47 -9.82 10.03 -0.71
N LEU A 48 -9.43 9.08 0.15
CA LEU A 48 -10.01 8.91 1.49
C LEU A 48 -9.82 10.16 2.35
N ALA A 49 -8.61 10.71 2.39
CA ALA A 49 -8.31 11.91 3.16
C ALA A 49 -9.15 13.11 2.70
N ARG A 50 -9.37 13.29 1.40
CA ARG A 50 -10.24 14.35 0.86
C ARG A 50 -11.71 14.11 1.20
N GLN A 51 -12.17 12.88 1.19
CA GLN A 51 -13.54 12.53 1.59
C GLN A 51 -13.75 12.86 3.07
N LEU A 52 -12.84 12.48 3.94
CA LEU A 52 -12.86 12.84 5.35
C LEU A 52 -12.73 14.36 5.58
N ALA A 53 -11.88 15.05 4.78
CA ALA A 53 -11.72 16.50 4.86
C ALA A 53 -12.97 17.27 4.48
N SER A 54 -13.88 16.70 3.72
CA SER A 54 -15.16 17.30 3.34
C SER A 54 -16.25 17.12 4.38
N ALA A 55 -16.04 16.29 5.40
CA ALA A 55 -17.00 16.05 6.46
C ALA A 55 -17.04 17.25 7.46
N ASP A 56 -18.17 17.44 8.10
CA ASP A 56 -18.33 18.46 9.15
C ASP A 56 -17.84 17.91 10.50
N TRP A 57 -16.71 18.42 10.95
CA TRP A 57 -16.07 18.04 12.21
C TRP A 57 -16.45 18.98 13.38
N SER A 58 -17.28 20.02 13.15
CA SER A 58 -17.63 21.03 14.16
C SER A 58 -18.58 20.53 15.25
N GLY A 59 -19.29 19.43 14.98
CA GLY A 59 -20.32 18.87 15.87
C GLY A 59 -19.91 17.57 16.57
N LEU A 60 -18.63 17.38 16.91
CA LEU A 60 -18.10 16.16 17.54
C LEU A 60 -18.69 15.90 18.92
N SER A 61 -19.87 15.31 18.93
CA SER A 61 -20.47 14.59 20.06
C SER A 61 -20.30 13.07 19.84
N ALA A 62 -20.55 12.27 20.86
CA ALA A 62 -20.51 10.80 20.78
C ALA A 62 -21.38 10.20 19.64
N ASP A 63 -22.33 10.96 19.10
CA ASP A 63 -23.14 10.59 17.93
C ASP A 63 -22.37 10.74 16.61
N SER A 64 -21.35 11.60 16.55
CA SER A 64 -20.49 11.77 15.37
C SER A 64 -19.61 10.54 15.14
N GLN A 65 -19.24 9.83 16.20
CA GLN A 65 -18.52 8.56 16.12
C GLN A 65 -19.33 7.49 15.36
N LYS A 66 -20.67 7.47 15.57
CA LYS A 66 -21.57 6.59 14.80
C LYS A 66 -21.76 7.04 13.35
N ALA A 67 -21.70 8.33 13.07
CA ALA A 67 -21.81 8.84 11.70
C ALA A 67 -20.52 8.59 10.91
N THR A 68 -19.37 8.71 11.55
CA THR A 68 -18.05 8.41 10.97
C THR A 68 -17.90 6.93 10.72
N ASN A 69 -18.29 6.07 11.65
CA ASN A 69 -18.39 4.63 11.42
C ASN A 69 -19.34 4.26 10.26
N ARG A 70 -20.29 5.12 9.89
CA ARG A 70 -21.11 4.91 8.68
C ARG A 70 -20.41 5.33 7.38
N ILE A 71 -19.58 6.37 7.43
CA ILE A 71 -18.80 6.81 6.27
C ILE A 71 -17.67 5.80 6.03
N ILE A 72 -17.09 5.27 7.11
CA ILE A 72 -16.04 4.27 7.11
C ILE A 72 -16.60 2.85 7.14
N GLY A 73 -17.77 2.62 7.71
CA GLY A 73 -18.44 1.32 7.77
C GLY A 73 -18.89 0.74 6.43
N GLY A 74 -18.68 1.48 5.33
CA GLY A 74 -18.54 0.87 4.01
C GLY A 74 -17.20 0.16 3.82
N ILE A 75 -16.22 0.46 4.69
CA ILE A 75 -14.89 -0.16 4.75
C ILE A 75 -14.91 -1.32 5.78
N ASP A 76 -15.69 -1.18 6.85
CA ASP A 76 -15.81 -2.08 8.01
C ASP A 76 -16.44 -3.48 7.73
N ASN A 77 -16.74 -3.81 6.48
CA ASN A 77 -17.24 -5.13 6.05
C ASN A 77 -16.24 -5.88 5.15
N ALA A 78 -15.06 -5.37 4.98
CA ALA A 78 -13.98 -6.05 4.30
C ALA A 78 -13.11 -6.77 5.34
N ASP A 79 -12.73 -7.97 5.05
CA ASP A 79 -11.92 -8.90 5.82
C ASP A 79 -10.59 -8.25 6.31
N GLU A 80 -9.70 -8.97 6.94
CA GLU A 80 -8.40 -8.60 7.57
C GLU A 80 -7.56 -7.48 6.88
N GLU A 81 -7.90 -7.12 5.65
CA GLU A 81 -7.25 -6.06 4.85
C GLU A 81 -7.52 -4.63 5.38
N ASP A 82 -8.58 -4.42 6.18
CA ASP A 82 -8.94 -3.10 6.72
C ASP A 82 -8.07 -2.65 7.90
N GLU A 83 -7.37 -3.57 8.54
CA GLU A 83 -6.48 -3.29 9.66
C GLU A 83 -5.24 -2.48 9.25
N ALA A 84 -4.90 -2.46 7.96
CA ALA A 84 -3.74 -1.76 7.42
C ALA A 84 -3.96 -0.26 7.18
N ILE A 85 -5.16 0.28 7.41
CA ILE A 85 -5.49 1.69 7.23
C ILE A 85 -5.88 2.31 8.57
N GLY A 86 -5.31 3.49 8.86
CA GLY A 86 -5.66 4.28 10.04
C GLY A 86 -5.99 5.71 9.67
N PHE A 87 -6.83 6.38 10.46
CA PHE A 87 -7.06 7.80 10.29
C PHE A 87 -7.24 8.53 11.63
N ALA A 88 -6.85 9.80 11.63
CA ALA A 88 -7.01 10.69 12.77
C ALA A 88 -7.32 12.12 12.30
N VAL A 89 -8.03 12.84 13.14
CA VAL A 89 -8.37 14.26 12.93
C VAL A 89 -7.81 15.08 14.08
N PHE A 90 -7.10 16.12 13.72
CA PHE A 90 -6.42 17.02 14.65
C PHE A 90 -6.98 18.44 14.54
N ASP A 91 -6.95 19.19 15.62
CA ASP A 91 -7.12 20.64 15.57
C ASP A 91 -5.83 21.32 15.09
N ARG A 92 -5.88 22.64 14.85
CA ARG A 92 -4.71 23.42 14.42
C ARG A 92 -3.60 23.51 15.45
N ALA A 93 -3.89 23.22 16.71
CA ALA A 93 -2.91 23.17 17.79
C ALA A 93 -2.18 21.81 17.85
N GLY A 94 -2.61 20.84 17.04
CA GLY A 94 -2.06 19.48 17.02
C GLY A 94 -2.67 18.54 18.04
N LYS A 95 -3.81 18.95 18.65
CA LYS A 95 -4.54 18.07 19.55
C LYS A 95 -5.43 17.15 18.71
N MET A 96 -5.31 15.86 18.93
CA MET A 96 -6.18 14.85 18.33
C MET A 96 -7.61 15.02 18.89
N ILE A 97 -8.59 15.15 18.00
CA ILE A 97 -10.00 15.34 18.36
C ILE A 97 -10.83 14.11 17.99
N PHE A 98 -10.39 13.35 17.02
CA PHE A 98 -11.02 12.11 16.58
C PHE A 98 -10.00 11.16 15.98
N HIS A 99 -10.23 9.84 16.06
CA HIS A 99 -9.43 8.81 15.44
C HIS A 99 -10.28 7.57 15.19
N ASP A 100 -9.86 6.67 14.32
CA ASP A 100 -10.35 5.30 14.34
C ASP A 100 -9.95 4.64 15.66
N ASN A 101 -10.62 3.57 15.99
CA ASN A 101 -10.40 2.92 17.28
C ASN A 101 -9.13 2.04 17.29
N GLU A 102 -8.47 1.85 16.17
CA GLU A 102 -7.39 0.87 15.98
C GLU A 102 -6.05 1.56 15.75
N ASN A 103 -5.80 2.07 14.57
CA ASN A 103 -4.46 2.48 14.13
C ASN A 103 -4.21 3.99 14.25
N GLY A 104 -5.19 4.81 13.95
CA GLY A 104 -5.05 6.27 13.91
C GLY A 104 -4.82 6.94 15.27
N LYS A 105 -5.13 6.23 16.38
CA LYS A 105 -4.96 6.73 17.76
C LYS A 105 -3.52 7.11 18.10
N ASP A 106 -2.56 6.43 17.48
CA ASP A 106 -1.14 6.56 17.79
C ASP A 106 -0.38 7.47 16.79
N PHE A 107 -1.11 8.09 15.84
CA PHE A 107 -0.51 9.03 14.88
C PHE A 107 0.00 10.30 15.57
N ILE A 108 1.23 10.68 15.25
CA ILE A 108 1.88 11.88 15.78
C ILE A 108 1.62 13.04 14.82
N PHE A 109 1.01 14.13 15.31
CA PHE A 109 0.66 15.30 14.51
C PHE A 109 1.83 15.83 13.68
N SER A 110 1.58 16.06 12.39
CA SER A 110 2.49 16.76 11.50
C SER A 110 1.81 18.00 10.88
N PRO A 111 2.40 19.18 10.99
CA PRO A 111 1.82 20.40 10.42
C PRO A 111 1.97 20.49 8.89
N ARG A 112 2.59 19.51 8.24
CA ARG A 112 2.84 19.49 6.79
C ARG A 112 1.63 18.94 6.05
N THR A 113 0.65 19.79 5.75
CA THR A 113 -0.49 19.43 4.92
C THR A 113 -0.14 19.38 3.44
N GLY A 114 -0.85 18.54 2.67
CA GLY A 114 -0.62 18.33 1.24
C GLY A 114 0.59 17.46 0.90
N SER A 115 1.15 16.74 1.87
CA SER A 115 2.30 15.84 1.68
C SER A 115 2.14 14.53 2.43
N PHE A 116 2.88 13.52 1.97
CA PHE A 116 3.08 12.27 2.72
C PHE A 116 4.21 12.41 3.72
N VAL A 117 4.03 11.79 4.87
CA VAL A 117 5.06 11.70 5.92
C VAL A 117 5.11 10.24 6.38
N ASN A 118 6.30 9.66 6.41
CA ASN A 118 6.48 8.36 7.02
C ASN A 118 6.69 8.52 8.51
N GLN A 119 5.98 7.74 9.31
CA GLN A 119 6.09 7.68 10.76
C GLN A 119 6.26 6.22 11.19
N ASN A 120 7.02 5.99 12.25
CA ASN A 120 7.06 4.70 12.92
C ASN A 120 6.05 4.74 14.07
N VAL A 121 5.08 3.84 14.04
CA VAL A 121 4.00 3.70 15.02
C VAL A 121 3.98 2.24 15.47
N ASP A 122 4.18 1.98 16.75
CA ASP A 122 4.21 0.64 17.35
C ASP A 122 5.20 -0.34 16.65
N ASP A 123 6.39 0.15 16.30
CA ASP A 123 7.45 -0.55 15.56
C ASP A 123 7.13 -0.84 14.06
N GLU A 124 6.00 -0.35 13.54
CA GLU A 124 5.58 -0.46 12.15
C GLU A 124 5.78 0.85 11.40
N GLU A 125 6.19 0.77 10.13
CA GLU A 125 6.35 1.96 9.28
C GLU A 125 5.02 2.31 8.61
N TRP A 126 4.52 3.50 8.93
CA TRP A 126 3.27 4.06 8.39
C TRP A 126 3.55 5.19 7.43
N ARG A 127 2.91 5.18 6.26
CA ARG A 127 2.90 6.27 5.31
C ARG A 127 1.60 7.04 5.44
N ILE A 128 1.69 8.28 5.93
CA ILE A 128 0.52 9.09 6.32
C ILE A 128 0.42 10.32 5.42
N VAL A 129 -0.75 10.53 4.82
CA VAL A 129 -1.09 11.76 4.10
C VAL A 129 -1.82 12.73 5.04
N TRP A 130 -1.45 13.99 4.98
CA TRP A 130 -2.00 15.07 5.79
C TRP A 130 -2.76 16.05 4.90
N VAL A 131 -4.04 16.29 5.18
CA VAL A 131 -4.91 17.14 4.38
C VAL A 131 -5.69 18.10 5.29
N ASP A 132 -5.81 19.38 4.87
CA ASP A 132 -6.67 20.34 5.57
C ASP A 132 -8.15 20.01 5.35
N SER A 133 -8.98 20.16 6.39
CA SER A 133 -10.44 20.16 6.27
C SER A 133 -10.94 21.29 5.36
N ALA A 134 -12.15 21.15 4.83
CA ALA A 134 -12.75 22.14 3.93
C ALA A 134 -12.86 23.54 4.58
N ASP A 135 -13.15 23.59 5.87
CA ASP A 135 -13.24 24.81 6.68
C ASP A 135 -11.87 25.29 7.20
N LYS A 136 -10.80 24.52 6.93
CA LYS A 136 -9.42 24.78 7.40
C LYS A 136 -9.25 24.86 8.93
N ASN A 137 -10.21 24.36 9.71
CA ASN A 137 -10.09 24.35 11.16
C ASN A 137 -9.40 23.09 11.67
N TYR A 138 -9.40 22.03 10.88
CA TYR A 138 -8.88 20.73 11.24
C TYR A 138 -7.84 20.22 10.23
N VAL A 139 -7.06 19.26 10.67
CA VAL A 139 -6.09 18.53 9.84
C VAL A 139 -6.43 17.05 9.92
N ILE A 140 -6.64 16.44 8.78
CA ILE A 140 -6.95 15.02 8.63
C ILE A 140 -5.68 14.26 8.28
N ALA A 141 -5.39 13.21 9.01
CA ALA A 141 -4.35 12.24 8.73
C ALA A 141 -4.99 10.92 8.28
N VAL A 142 -4.53 10.38 7.16
CA VAL A 142 -4.87 9.03 6.72
C VAL A 142 -3.56 8.30 6.48
N GLY A 143 -3.35 7.21 7.20
CA GLY A 143 -2.16 6.39 7.14
C GLY A 143 -2.44 5.00 6.60
N GLN A 144 -1.41 4.39 6.03
CA GLN A 144 -1.39 3.00 5.66
C GLN A 144 -0.05 2.38 6.04
N GLU A 145 -0.10 1.17 6.54
CA GLU A 145 1.06 0.40 6.90
C GLU A 145 1.86 0.00 5.65
N MET A 146 3.17 0.17 5.70
CA MET A 146 4.05 -0.13 4.55
C MET A 146 4.28 -1.62 4.36
N GLU A 147 4.20 -2.42 5.44
CA GLU A 147 4.32 -3.88 5.36
C GLU A 147 3.17 -4.47 4.54
N TYR A 148 1.94 -4.03 4.78
CA TYR A 148 0.77 -4.42 4.00
C TYR A 148 0.95 -4.17 2.49
N ARG A 149 1.47 -3.00 2.09
CA ARG A 149 1.75 -2.71 0.67
C ARG A 149 2.73 -3.71 0.06
N THR A 150 3.72 -4.12 0.86
CA THR A 150 4.73 -5.10 0.43
C THR A 150 4.12 -6.48 0.30
N GLU A 151 3.27 -6.88 1.22
CA GLU A 151 2.57 -8.17 1.22
C GLU A 151 1.65 -8.30 0.00
N VAL A 152 0.78 -7.33 -0.25
CA VAL A 152 -0.09 -7.29 -1.44
C VAL A 152 0.73 -7.39 -2.73
N THR A 153 1.89 -6.72 -2.78
CA THR A 153 2.78 -6.79 -3.95
C THR A 153 3.34 -8.21 -4.13
N LEU A 154 3.74 -8.88 -3.05
CA LEU A 154 4.27 -10.24 -3.09
C LEU A 154 3.21 -11.24 -3.51
N ASP A 155 2.00 -11.14 -2.98
CA ASP A 155 0.88 -12.01 -3.32
C ASP A 155 0.50 -11.92 -4.80
N MET A 156 0.43 -10.70 -5.33
CA MET A 156 0.20 -10.49 -6.76
C MET A 156 1.28 -11.16 -7.62
N VAL A 157 2.54 -11.08 -7.21
CA VAL A 157 3.66 -11.71 -7.94
C VAL A 157 3.60 -13.23 -7.84
N GLU A 158 3.29 -13.77 -6.67
CA GLU A 158 3.14 -15.21 -6.46
C GLU A 158 2.02 -15.78 -7.33
N GLU A 159 0.87 -15.11 -7.35
CA GLU A 159 -0.27 -15.51 -8.17
C GLU A 159 0.05 -15.53 -9.67
N PHE A 160 0.86 -14.57 -10.15
CA PHE A 160 1.32 -14.55 -11.53
C PHE A 160 2.39 -15.59 -11.83
N LEU A 161 3.34 -15.85 -10.93
CA LEU A 161 4.46 -16.75 -11.16
C LEU A 161 4.08 -18.23 -11.05
N THR A 162 3.15 -18.56 -10.15
CA THR A 162 2.75 -19.94 -9.86
C THR A 162 2.32 -20.74 -11.10
N PRO A 163 1.40 -20.25 -11.99
CA PRO A 163 1.00 -21.00 -13.17
C PRO A 163 2.16 -21.19 -14.17
N TRP A 164 3.08 -20.22 -14.27
CA TRP A 164 4.25 -20.34 -15.15
C TRP A 164 5.23 -21.38 -14.63
N LEU A 165 5.50 -21.43 -13.34
CA LEU A 165 6.33 -22.45 -12.72
C LEU A 165 5.73 -23.83 -12.87
N CYS A 166 4.42 -23.98 -12.65
CA CYS A 166 3.71 -25.23 -12.87
C CYS A 166 3.79 -25.70 -14.34
N GLY A 167 3.59 -24.78 -15.28
CA GLY A 167 3.71 -25.07 -16.70
C GLY A 167 5.13 -25.52 -17.10
N LEU A 168 6.14 -24.92 -16.53
CA LEU A 168 7.55 -25.26 -16.79
C LEU A 168 7.91 -26.65 -16.22
N LEU A 169 7.38 -27.00 -15.04
CA LEU A 169 7.56 -28.34 -14.46
C LEU A 169 6.91 -29.43 -15.31
N ILE A 170 5.71 -29.16 -15.85
CA ILE A 170 5.00 -30.11 -16.76
C ILE A 170 5.79 -30.30 -18.06
N LEU A 171 6.48 -29.28 -18.52
CA LEU A 171 7.23 -29.33 -19.81
C LEU A 171 8.58 -30.02 -19.67
N LEU A 172 9.11 -30.13 -18.45
CA LEU A 172 10.41 -30.76 -18.13
C LEU A 172 10.27 -32.21 -17.67
N GLY A 173 9.07 -32.71 -17.27
CA GLY A 173 8.80 -34.07 -16.81
C GLY A 173 8.23 -34.95 -17.89
#